data_d7f2fbbc738cc061b15877978bb092d6
#
_entry.id   d7f2fbbc738cc061b15877978bb092d6
#
_cell.length_a   1.000
_cell.length_b   1.000
_cell.length_c   1.000
_cell.angle_alpha   90.00
_cell.angle_beta   90.00
_cell.angle_gamma   90.00
#
_symmetry.space_group_name_H-M   'P 1'
#
loop_
_entity.id
_entity.type
_entity.pdbx_description
1 polymer ?
#
loop_
_entity_poly.entity_id
_entity_poly.type
_entity_poly.pdbx_seq_one_letter_code
_entity_poly.pdbx_strand_id
1 'polypeptide(L)'
;MFYITARNVCGNNKKGMTKREKHGKMIKHPMVLVTWYDAKDGQTGWHSVTDVQKEPLATCHSMGWLVFHDKTRTVIMADYSKYDAEQDGGRHIAIPTGWVKSIAYLDTIYKEIND
;
A
#
# COMPACT_ATOMS: atom_id res chain seq x y z
N MET A 1 -3.15 4.52 -12.47
CA MET A 1 -2.92 3.73 -11.24
C MET A 1 -2.79 2.26 -11.59
N PHE A 2 -1.77 1.64 -11.06
CA PHE A 2 -1.51 0.24 -11.32
C PHE A 2 -1.66 -0.59 -10.07
N TYR A 3 -2.21 -1.79 -10.25
CA TYR A 3 -2.21 -2.80 -9.23
C TYR A 3 -1.34 -3.94 -9.70
N ILE A 4 -0.48 -4.42 -8.83
CA ILE A 4 0.24 -5.64 -9.12
C ILE A 4 -0.72 -6.76 -8.78
N THR A 5 -1.27 -7.37 -9.82
CA THR A 5 -2.39 -8.27 -9.67
C THR A 5 -2.02 -9.71 -9.37
N ALA A 6 -0.81 -9.95 -8.93
CA ALA A 6 -0.43 -11.32 -8.61
C ALA A 6 -1.21 -11.88 -7.42
N ARG A 7 -1.98 -11.03 -6.77
CA ARG A 7 -2.91 -11.52 -5.79
C ARG A 7 -3.88 -12.53 -6.40
N ASN A 8 -4.22 -12.35 -7.67
CA ASN A 8 -5.07 -13.32 -8.35
C ASN A 8 -4.39 -14.67 -8.44
N VAL A 9 -3.07 -14.64 -8.61
CA VAL A 9 -2.30 -15.87 -8.61
C VAL A 9 -2.31 -16.52 -7.23
N CYS A 10 -2.14 -15.69 -6.19
CA CYS A 10 -2.22 -16.19 -4.83
C CYS A 10 -3.62 -16.69 -4.51
N GLY A 11 -4.63 -16.02 -5.02
CA GLY A 11 -6.01 -16.43 -4.83
C GLY A 11 -6.31 -17.79 -5.44
N ASN A 12 -5.61 -18.12 -6.51
CA ASN A 12 -5.79 -19.42 -7.16
C ASN A 12 -5.13 -20.56 -6.38
N ASN A 13 -4.25 -20.23 -5.47
CA ASN A 13 -3.58 -21.23 -4.65
C ASN A 13 -4.36 -21.42 -3.36
N LYS A 14 -5.44 -22.16 -3.45
CA LYS A 14 -6.32 -22.38 -2.32
C LYS A 14 -5.65 -23.11 -1.18
N LYS A 15 -4.70 -23.96 -1.49
CA LYS A 15 -3.99 -24.71 -0.45
C LYS A 15 -3.18 -23.78 0.43
N GLY A 16 -2.48 -22.83 -0.18
CA GLY A 16 -1.73 -21.84 0.58
C GLY A 16 -2.65 -20.98 1.43
N MET A 17 -3.77 -20.58 0.85
CA MET A 17 -4.74 -19.77 1.58
C MET A 17 -5.31 -20.51 2.79
N THR A 18 -5.66 -21.78 2.62
CA THR A 18 -6.20 -22.59 3.70
C THR A 18 -5.22 -22.69 4.86
N LYS A 19 -3.98 -22.95 4.55
CA LYS A 19 -2.93 -23.06 5.57
C LYS A 19 -2.73 -21.74 6.29
N ARG A 20 -2.76 -20.66 5.54
CA ARG A 20 -2.64 -19.32 6.10
C ARG A 20 -3.80 -19.02 7.04
N GLU A 21 -5.00 -19.42 6.68
CA GLU A 21 -6.16 -19.17 7.49
C GLU A 21 -6.07 -19.83 8.87
N LYS A 22 -5.46 -20.99 8.96
CA LYS A 22 -5.29 -21.65 10.26
C LYS A 22 -4.43 -20.84 11.20
N HIS A 23 -3.41 -20.18 10.67
CA HIS A 23 -2.46 -19.44 11.48
C HIS A 23 -2.74 -17.95 11.53
N GLY A 24 -3.27 -17.41 10.44
CA GLY A 24 -3.43 -15.99 10.30
C GLY A 24 -4.86 -15.51 10.18
N LYS A 25 -5.79 -16.30 10.66
CA LYS A 25 -7.21 -15.96 10.49
C LYS A 25 -7.63 -14.66 11.13
N MET A 26 -6.83 -14.13 12.05
CA MET A 26 -7.11 -12.83 12.63
C MET A 26 -6.70 -11.70 11.73
N ILE A 27 -5.91 -11.93 10.72
CA ILE A 27 -5.47 -10.87 9.80
C ILE A 27 -6.24 -11.03 8.51
N LYS A 28 -7.24 -10.20 8.33
CA LYS A 28 -8.09 -10.24 7.14
C LYS A 28 -7.57 -9.39 6.01
N HIS A 29 -6.66 -8.50 6.31
CA HIS A 29 -6.21 -7.50 5.36
C HIS A 29 -4.83 -7.83 4.81
N PRO A 30 -4.61 -7.67 3.51
CA PRO A 30 -3.31 -7.99 2.94
C PRO A 30 -2.27 -6.93 3.29
N MET A 31 -1.03 -7.36 3.40
CA MET A 31 0.09 -6.46 3.52
C MET A 31 0.47 -5.97 2.13
N VAL A 32 0.61 -4.67 1.98
CA VAL A 32 0.88 -4.06 0.68
C VAL A 32 1.97 -3.01 0.77
N LEU A 33 2.58 -2.75 -0.38
CA LEU A 33 3.44 -1.61 -0.60
C LEU A 33 2.72 -0.68 -1.57
N VAL A 34 2.41 0.53 -1.10
CA VAL A 34 1.76 1.53 -1.92
C VAL A 34 2.79 2.54 -2.39
N THR A 35 2.91 2.71 -3.68
CA THR A 35 3.75 3.74 -4.27
C THR A 35 2.83 4.86 -4.73
N TRP A 36 3.08 6.08 -4.27
CA TRP A 36 2.18 7.18 -4.53
C TRP A 36 2.95 8.48 -4.68
N TYR A 37 2.28 9.46 -5.27
CA TYR A 37 2.88 10.78 -5.52
C TYR A 37 2.30 11.80 -4.57
N ASP A 38 3.18 12.58 -3.96
CA ASP A 38 2.78 13.64 -3.05
C ASP A 38 3.26 14.97 -3.58
N ALA A 39 2.67 16.03 -3.05
CA ALA A 39 3.14 17.36 -3.34
C ALA A 39 4.56 17.52 -2.79
N LYS A 40 5.31 18.37 -3.43
CA LYS A 40 6.69 18.60 -3.03
C LYS A 40 6.95 20.08 -3.05
N ASP A 41 7.45 20.61 -1.94
CA ASP A 41 7.84 22.00 -1.86
C ASP A 41 9.20 22.20 -2.53
N GLY A 42 9.32 23.28 -3.25
CA GLY A 42 10.60 23.65 -3.83
C GLY A 42 11.55 24.20 -2.77
N GLN A 43 12.81 24.32 -3.14
CA GLN A 43 13.79 24.93 -2.27
C GLN A 43 13.48 26.42 -2.11
N THR A 44 13.85 26.97 -0.97
CA THR A 44 13.66 28.39 -0.72
C THR A 44 14.54 29.21 -1.64
N GLY A 45 14.11 30.47 -1.89
CA GLY A 45 14.85 31.39 -2.72
C GLY A 45 14.22 31.54 -4.09
N TRP A 46 14.96 32.26 -4.96
CA TRP A 46 14.49 32.55 -6.30
C TRP A 46 15.12 31.60 -7.30
N HIS A 47 14.29 31.08 -8.19
CA HIS A 47 14.72 30.13 -9.21
C HIS A 47 14.17 30.57 -10.56
N SER A 48 14.82 30.18 -11.63
CA SER A 48 14.30 30.47 -12.96
C SER A 48 12.98 29.75 -13.15
N VAL A 49 12.07 30.33 -13.90
CA VAL A 49 10.77 29.70 -14.18
C VAL A 49 10.99 28.39 -14.91
N THR A 50 11.99 28.31 -15.77
CA THR A 50 12.30 27.08 -16.48
C THR A 50 12.63 25.93 -15.52
N ASP A 51 13.38 26.24 -14.47
CA ASP A 51 13.72 25.24 -13.46
C ASP A 51 12.51 24.85 -12.63
N VAL A 52 11.68 25.83 -12.27
CA VAL A 52 10.45 25.57 -11.52
C VAL A 52 9.51 24.65 -12.30
N GLN A 53 9.44 24.83 -13.61
CA GLN A 53 8.59 24.01 -14.46
C GLN A 53 8.99 22.54 -14.47
N LYS A 54 10.22 22.24 -14.10
CA LYS A 54 10.74 20.86 -14.08
C LYS A 54 10.59 20.17 -12.73
N GLU A 55 10.03 20.86 -11.75
CA GLU A 55 9.93 20.31 -10.40
C GLU A 55 9.06 19.07 -10.38
N PRO A 56 9.60 17.93 -9.93
CA PRO A 56 8.83 16.70 -9.91
C PRO A 56 8.00 16.56 -8.65
N LEU A 57 7.05 15.65 -8.68
CA LEU A 57 6.32 15.27 -7.48
C LEU A 57 7.23 14.40 -6.61
N ALA A 58 6.92 14.36 -5.33
CA ALA A 58 7.60 13.45 -4.42
C ALA A 58 7.03 12.04 -4.62
N THR A 59 7.91 11.08 -4.84
CA THR A 59 7.49 9.68 -4.91
C THR A 59 7.63 9.08 -3.52
N CYS A 60 6.52 8.57 -2.99
CA CYS A 60 6.46 8.02 -1.66
C CYS A 60 6.17 6.54 -1.70
N HIS A 61 6.73 5.82 -0.75
CA HIS A 61 6.49 4.39 -0.59
C HIS A 61 6.00 4.15 0.83
N SER A 62 4.83 3.55 0.96
CA SER A 62 4.22 3.29 2.25
C SER A 62 3.81 1.84 2.32
N MET A 63 4.12 1.20 3.44
CA MET A 63 3.84 -0.22 3.62
C MET A 63 2.91 -0.40 4.80
N GLY A 64 1.98 -1.35 4.68
CA GLY A 64 1.06 -1.64 5.75
C GLY A 64 -0.04 -2.57 5.29
N TRP A 65 -0.99 -2.82 6.18
CA TRP A 65 -2.15 -3.61 5.82
C TRP A 65 -3.16 -2.74 5.11
N LEU A 66 -3.61 -3.19 3.95
CA LEU A 66 -4.62 -2.47 3.16
C LEU A 66 -5.99 -2.74 3.79
N VAL A 67 -6.54 -1.72 4.43
CA VAL A 67 -7.81 -1.86 5.15
C VAL A 67 -9.00 -1.28 4.38
N PHE A 68 -8.75 -0.42 3.42
CA PHE A 68 -9.81 0.15 2.62
C PHE A 68 -9.26 0.66 1.29
N HIS A 69 -10.03 0.48 0.23
CA HIS A 69 -9.62 0.98 -1.07
C HIS A 69 -10.86 1.18 -1.94
N ASP A 70 -11.04 2.40 -2.41
CA ASP A 70 -12.07 2.72 -3.40
C ASP A 70 -11.55 3.82 -4.32
N LYS A 71 -12.44 4.41 -5.10
CA LYS A 71 -12.06 5.46 -6.05
C LYS A 71 -11.53 6.71 -5.36
N THR A 72 -11.91 6.91 -4.12
CA THR A 72 -11.64 8.15 -3.39
C THR A 72 -10.36 8.04 -2.58
N ARG A 73 -10.23 6.97 -1.82
CA ARG A 73 -9.11 6.85 -0.91
C ARG A 73 -8.60 5.42 -0.77
N THR A 74 -7.35 5.32 -0.41
CA THR A 74 -6.66 4.08 -0.14
C THR A 74 -6.10 4.20 1.26
N VAL A 75 -6.47 3.31 2.17
CA VAL A 75 -6.07 3.41 3.58
C VAL A 75 -5.26 2.19 3.98
N ILE A 76 -4.10 2.46 4.55
CA ILE A 76 -3.26 1.41 5.11
C ILE A 76 -2.98 1.71 6.57
N MET A 77 -2.70 0.67 7.35
CA MET A 77 -2.35 0.82 8.77
C MET A 77 -1.08 0.05 9.06
N ALA A 78 -0.28 0.60 9.98
CA ALA A 78 1.00 0.01 10.34
C ALA A 78 0.89 -0.94 11.53
N ASP A 79 -0.07 -0.69 12.41
CA ASP A 79 -0.23 -1.47 13.63
C ASP A 79 -1.60 -2.11 13.69
N TYR A 80 -1.63 -3.25 14.33
CA TYR A 80 -2.84 -4.04 14.39
C TYR A 80 -2.89 -4.75 15.75
N SER A 81 -4.02 -4.64 16.41
CA SER A 81 -4.22 -5.31 17.69
C SER A 81 -5.54 -6.04 17.67
N LYS A 82 -5.53 -7.22 18.23
CA LYS A 82 -6.76 -8.01 18.35
C LYS A 82 -6.88 -8.54 19.77
N TYR A 83 -7.68 -7.87 20.55
CA TYR A 83 -7.92 -8.33 21.90
C TYR A 83 -9.32 -8.93 22.07
N ASP A 84 -10.29 -8.30 21.50
CA ASP A 84 -11.68 -8.72 21.64
C ASP A 84 -12.28 -9.04 20.29
N ALA A 85 -13.58 -8.99 20.23
CA ALA A 85 -14.29 -9.18 18.98
C ALA A 85 -13.91 -8.10 17.96
N GLU A 86 -13.57 -6.91 18.45
CA GLU A 86 -13.16 -5.83 17.58
C GLU A 86 -11.64 -5.78 17.45
N GLN A 87 -11.21 -5.36 16.29
CA GLN A 87 -9.81 -5.22 15.97
C GLN A 87 -9.48 -3.74 15.90
N ASP A 88 -8.38 -3.39 16.54
CA ASP A 88 -7.92 -2.01 16.52
C ASP A 88 -6.73 -1.88 15.61
N GLY A 89 -6.74 -0.85 14.77
CA GLY A 89 -5.62 -0.52 13.91
C GLY A 89 -5.09 0.85 14.25
N GLY A 90 -3.80 1.03 14.11
CA GLY A 90 -3.15 2.28 14.43
C GLY A 90 -2.12 2.68 13.40
N ARG A 91 -1.68 3.93 13.54
CA ARG A 91 -0.73 4.55 12.62
C ARG A 91 -1.12 4.32 11.18
N HIS A 92 -2.28 4.82 10.86
CA HIS A 92 -2.84 4.66 9.53
C HIS A 92 -2.65 5.92 8.71
N ILE A 93 -2.70 5.76 7.40
CA ILE A 93 -2.67 6.86 6.48
C ILE A 93 -3.73 6.62 5.40
N ALA A 94 -4.46 7.68 5.10
CA ALA A 94 -5.42 7.67 4.00
C ALA A 94 -4.82 8.47 2.85
N ILE A 95 -4.62 7.81 1.74
CA ILE A 95 -3.99 8.39 0.56
C ILE A 95 -5.07 8.58 -0.51
N PRO A 96 -5.18 9.78 -1.11
CA PRO A 96 -6.10 9.92 -2.24
C PRO A 96 -5.77 8.89 -3.30
N THR A 97 -6.77 8.12 -3.71
CA THR A 97 -6.52 7.04 -4.66
C THR A 97 -5.96 7.56 -5.98
N GLY A 98 -6.35 8.76 -6.37
CA GLY A 98 -5.80 9.38 -7.58
C GLY A 98 -4.31 9.64 -7.52
N TRP A 99 -3.71 9.65 -6.33
CA TRP A 99 -2.27 9.85 -6.14
C TRP A 99 -1.51 8.54 -6.15
N VAL A 100 -2.20 7.42 -6.10
CA VAL A 100 -1.55 6.10 -6.02
C VAL A 100 -1.09 5.68 -7.41
N LYS A 101 0.18 5.36 -7.51
CA LYS A 101 0.75 4.84 -8.75
C LYS A 101 0.58 3.33 -8.84
N SER A 102 0.84 2.63 -7.76
CA SER A 102 0.73 1.18 -7.74
C SER A 102 0.55 0.66 -6.33
N ILE A 103 -0.09 -0.50 -6.25
CA ILE A 103 -0.23 -1.25 -5.00
C ILE A 103 0.35 -2.63 -5.26
N ALA A 104 1.40 -2.98 -4.53
CA ALA A 104 2.06 -4.27 -4.66
C ALA A 104 1.74 -5.10 -3.43
N TYR A 105 1.24 -6.29 -3.66
CA TYR A 105 0.91 -7.20 -2.56
C TYR A 105 2.17 -7.94 -2.14
N LEU A 106 2.42 -7.95 -0.84
CA LEU A 106 3.65 -8.50 -0.30
C LEU A 106 3.85 -9.98 -0.63
N ASP A 107 2.78 -10.73 -0.62
CA ASP A 107 2.85 -12.15 -0.97
C ASP A 107 3.48 -12.35 -2.34
N THR A 108 3.09 -11.50 -3.28
CA THR A 108 3.61 -11.55 -4.63
C THR A 108 5.09 -11.20 -4.67
N ILE A 109 5.45 -10.11 -3.99
CA ILE A 109 6.83 -9.65 -3.97
C ILE A 109 7.74 -10.72 -3.37
N TYR A 110 7.31 -11.28 -2.26
CA TYR A 110 8.09 -12.31 -1.59
C TYR A 110 8.29 -13.52 -2.49
N LYS A 111 7.24 -13.94 -3.15
CA LYS A 111 7.28 -15.10 -4.03
C LYS A 111 8.22 -14.85 -5.22
N GLU A 112 8.15 -13.67 -5.81
CA GLU A 112 9.01 -13.33 -6.93
C GLU A 112 10.49 -13.33 -6.54
N ILE A 113 10.80 -12.88 -5.34
CA ILE A 113 12.18 -12.82 -4.87
C ILE A 113 12.74 -14.21 -4.60
N ASN A 114 11.89 -15.10 -4.10
CA ASN A 114 12.35 -16.43 -3.65
C ASN A 114 12.20 -17.52 -4.70
N ASP A 115 11.54 -17.23 -5.78
CA ASP A 115 11.44 -18.15 -6.90
C ASP A 115 12.61 -17.93 -7.88
#